data_b85dbdccb27919e553a16eff7032facf
#
_entry.id   b85dbdccb27919e553a16eff7032facf
#
_cell.length_a   1.000
_cell.length_b   1.000
_cell.length_c   1.000
_cell.angle_alpha   90.00
_cell.angle_beta   90.00
_cell.angle_gamma   90.00
#
_symmetry.space_group_name_H-M   'P 1'
#
loop_
_entity.id
_entity.type
_entity.pdbx_description
1 polymer ?
#
loop_
_entity_poly.entity_id
_entity_poly.type
_entity_poly.pdbx_seq_one_letter_code
_entity_poly.pdbx_strand_id
1 'polypeptide(L)'
;MDLSTLVKMSNTYGSNPAYVLAGGGNTSVKDDTTLYVKGSGTQLATIKAEGFVKMDRARLNEIMKTEYPKNDVEREAAYLADVMAAVTDDDKTKRPSVEALLHNLFAYTYVLHVHPTLVNGLTCGNGAKALSEQLLGKEVLWIDICKPGYTLARLCFEKMNAYKEKYG
;
A
#
# COMPACT_ATOMS: atom_id res chain seq x y z
N MET A 1 17.68 10.05 0.09
CA MET A 1 16.49 10.42 -0.75
C MET A 1 15.82 11.62 -0.10
N ASP A 2 15.48 12.65 -0.87
CA ASP A 2 14.69 13.79 -0.37
C ASP A 2 13.21 13.40 -0.29
N LEU A 3 12.60 13.60 0.88
CA LEU A 3 11.19 13.27 1.14
C LEU A 3 10.24 14.45 0.96
N SER A 4 10.72 15.61 0.54
CA SER A 4 9.90 16.83 0.44
C SER A 4 8.69 16.67 -0.49
N THR A 5 8.89 16.05 -1.64
CA THR A 5 7.81 15.74 -2.60
C THR A 5 6.81 14.74 -2.01
N LEU A 6 7.28 13.71 -1.31
CA LEU A 6 6.41 12.74 -0.64
C LEU A 6 5.55 13.39 0.44
N VAL A 7 6.16 14.24 1.28
CA VAL A 7 5.45 15.03 2.32
C VAL A 7 4.38 15.92 1.66
N LYS A 8 4.76 16.68 0.63
CA LYS A 8 3.82 17.55 -0.10
C LYS A 8 2.65 16.78 -0.69
N MET A 9 2.92 15.66 -1.38
CA MET A 9 1.89 14.79 -1.93
C MET A 9 0.95 14.30 -0.83
N SER A 10 1.51 13.80 0.27
CA SER A 10 0.75 13.28 1.41
C SER A 10 -0.17 14.32 2.02
N ASN A 11 0.38 15.52 2.30
CA ASN A 11 -0.40 16.60 2.90
C ASN A 11 -1.48 17.12 1.95
N THR A 12 -1.19 17.22 0.65
CA THR A 12 -2.16 17.69 -0.36
C THR A 12 -3.39 16.78 -0.41
N TYR A 13 -3.19 15.47 -0.56
CA TYR A 13 -4.30 14.52 -0.63
C TYR A 13 -4.90 14.23 0.75
N GLY A 14 -4.07 14.16 1.80
CA GLY A 14 -4.52 13.90 3.16
C GLY A 14 -5.38 14.98 3.78
N SER A 15 -5.21 16.24 3.34
CA SER A 15 -6.01 17.37 3.82
C SER A 15 -7.38 17.48 3.15
N ASN A 16 -7.62 16.72 2.10
CA ASN A 16 -8.88 16.77 1.36
C ASN A 16 -9.81 15.62 1.78
N PRO A 17 -10.94 15.90 2.46
CA PRO A 17 -11.85 14.86 2.93
C PRO A 17 -12.54 14.07 1.80
N ALA A 18 -12.48 14.56 0.56
CA ALA A 18 -12.96 13.78 -0.59
C ALA A 18 -12.05 12.58 -0.89
N TYR A 19 -10.79 12.61 -0.49
CA TYR A 19 -9.81 11.54 -0.70
C TYR A 19 -9.47 10.75 0.56
N VAL A 20 -9.40 11.42 1.71
CA VAL A 20 -8.93 10.80 2.96
C VAL A 20 -9.77 11.26 4.13
N LEU A 21 -10.24 10.31 4.91
CA LEU A 21 -10.90 10.55 6.20
C LEU A 21 -10.01 10.02 7.33
N ALA A 22 -9.83 10.83 8.38
CA ALA A 22 -9.05 10.49 9.57
C ALA A 22 -7.64 9.97 9.26
N GLY A 23 -7.29 8.80 9.75
CA GLY A 23 -5.98 8.15 9.53
C GLY A 23 -5.89 7.29 8.26
N GLY A 24 -6.88 7.35 7.36
CA GLY A 24 -6.93 6.55 6.15
C GLY A 24 -5.84 6.88 5.14
N GLY A 25 -5.64 5.96 4.20
CA GLY A 25 -4.66 6.10 3.14
C GLY A 25 -3.20 6.01 3.61
N ASN A 26 -2.32 5.84 2.65
CA ASN A 26 -0.88 5.88 2.87
C ASN A 26 -0.14 6.22 1.57
N THR A 27 1.10 6.66 1.70
CA THR A 27 1.95 7.10 0.59
C THR A 27 3.34 6.53 0.76
N SER A 28 4.04 6.40 -0.36
CA SER A 28 5.44 5.98 -0.35
C SER A 28 6.24 6.60 -1.47
N VAL A 29 7.56 6.59 -1.30
CA VAL A 29 8.55 6.82 -2.35
C VAL A 29 9.63 5.75 -2.28
N LYS A 30 10.12 5.31 -3.43
CA LYS A 30 11.18 4.30 -3.48
C LYS A 30 12.17 4.54 -4.61
N ASP A 31 13.37 4.03 -4.41
CA ASP A 31 14.38 3.77 -5.44
C ASP A 31 14.62 2.25 -5.59
N ASP A 32 15.71 1.85 -6.18
CA ASP A 32 16.00 0.43 -6.42
C ASP A 32 16.22 -0.37 -5.12
N THR A 33 16.66 0.26 -4.04
CA THR A 33 17.08 -0.39 -2.80
C THR A 33 16.21 -0.08 -1.60
N THR A 34 15.59 1.09 -1.58
CA THR A 34 14.95 1.67 -0.40
C THR A 34 13.51 2.05 -0.68
N LEU A 35 12.62 1.73 0.25
CA LEU A 35 11.23 2.22 0.32
C LEU A 35 11.08 3.10 1.56
N TYR A 36 10.54 4.30 1.39
CA TYR A 36 9.96 5.10 2.47
C TYR A 36 8.45 5.03 2.39
N VAL A 37 7.81 4.51 3.41
CA VAL A 37 6.35 4.36 3.48
C VAL A 37 5.80 5.00 4.74
N LYS A 38 4.58 5.50 4.69
CA LYS A 38 3.88 6.08 5.83
C LYS A 38 3.94 5.18 7.06
N GLY A 39 4.33 5.75 8.19
CA GLY A 39 4.33 5.07 9.49
C GLY A 39 2.90 4.85 10.01
N SER A 40 2.70 3.72 10.69
CA SER A 40 1.45 3.41 11.38
C SER A 40 1.18 4.46 12.48
N GLY A 41 -0.08 4.87 12.61
CA GLY A 41 -0.47 5.89 13.59
C GLY A 41 -0.26 7.34 13.16
N THR A 42 0.33 7.61 11.99
CA THR A 42 0.44 8.97 11.44
C THR A 42 -0.75 9.30 10.52
N GLN A 43 -0.99 10.59 10.28
CA GLN A 43 -2.04 11.07 9.39
C GLN A 43 -1.42 11.75 8.16
N LEU A 44 -1.92 11.44 6.96
CA LEU A 44 -1.40 12.02 5.71
C LEU A 44 -1.47 13.55 5.71
N ALA A 45 -2.52 14.14 6.26
CA ALA A 45 -2.73 15.59 6.28
C ALA A 45 -1.61 16.36 6.98
N THR A 46 -0.95 15.77 7.97
CA THR A 46 0.01 16.44 8.86
C THR A 46 1.37 15.73 8.93
N ILE A 47 1.55 14.66 8.15
CA ILE A 47 2.79 13.89 8.18
C ILE A 47 3.98 14.75 7.76
N LYS A 48 5.10 14.57 8.45
CA LYS A 48 6.41 15.14 8.14
C LYS A 48 7.36 14.03 7.73
N ALA A 49 8.58 14.36 7.33
CA ALA A 49 9.58 13.39 6.90
C ALA A 49 9.83 12.27 7.94
N GLU A 50 9.83 12.63 9.22
CA GLU A 50 10.05 11.70 10.34
C GLU A 50 8.91 10.67 10.51
N GLY A 51 7.74 10.96 9.95
CA GLY A 51 6.58 10.08 9.98
C GLY A 51 6.65 8.91 8.97
N PHE A 52 7.65 8.91 8.08
CA PHE A 52 7.89 7.81 7.16
C PHE A 52 8.91 6.82 7.74
N VAL A 53 8.74 5.56 7.40
CA VAL A 53 9.60 4.45 7.82
C VAL A 53 10.45 4.01 6.63
N LYS A 54 11.76 3.95 6.85
CA LYS A 54 12.74 3.47 5.88
C LYS A 54 12.82 1.96 5.90
N MET A 55 12.73 1.33 4.73
CA MET A 55 12.70 -0.14 4.58
C MET A 55 13.62 -0.61 3.47
N ASP A 56 14.18 -1.81 3.64
CA ASP A 56 14.99 -2.53 2.65
C ASP A 56 14.07 -3.24 1.64
N ARG A 57 14.17 -2.86 0.37
CA ARG A 57 13.37 -3.44 -0.72
C ARG A 57 13.75 -4.88 -1.05
N ALA A 58 15.02 -5.26 -0.90
CA ALA A 58 15.44 -6.64 -1.15
C ALA A 58 14.75 -7.59 -0.18
N ARG A 59 14.67 -7.22 1.12
CA ARG A 59 13.92 -7.99 2.12
C ARG A 59 12.41 -8.02 1.84
N LEU A 60 11.82 -6.90 1.43
CA LEU A 60 10.41 -6.87 1.03
C LEU A 60 10.12 -7.77 -0.18
N ASN A 61 11.05 -7.85 -1.13
CA ASN A 61 10.93 -8.77 -2.27
C ASN A 61 11.00 -10.24 -1.85
N GLU A 62 11.80 -10.58 -0.84
CA GLU A 62 11.84 -11.95 -0.30
C GLU A 62 10.53 -12.32 0.43
N ILE A 63 9.90 -11.38 1.16
CA ILE A 63 8.60 -11.56 1.78
C ILE A 63 7.54 -11.97 0.75
N MET A 64 7.57 -11.41 -0.46
CA MET A 64 6.66 -11.78 -1.53
C MET A 64 6.81 -13.22 -2.01
N LYS A 65 7.98 -13.84 -1.80
CA LYS A 65 8.27 -15.22 -2.18
C LYS A 65 8.04 -16.20 -1.03
N THR A 66 7.91 -15.70 0.20
CA THR A 66 7.76 -16.50 1.41
C THR A 66 6.37 -17.12 1.48
N GLU A 67 6.32 -18.40 1.76
CA GLU A 67 5.08 -19.10 2.09
C GLU A 67 4.84 -19.02 3.60
N TYR A 68 3.74 -18.42 3.97
CA TYR A 68 3.34 -18.28 5.36
C TYR A 68 2.32 -19.35 5.78
N PRO A 69 2.18 -19.61 7.10
CA PRO A 69 1.18 -20.55 7.61
C PRO A 69 -0.23 -20.28 7.09
N LYS A 70 -1.02 -21.32 6.93
CA LYS A 70 -2.44 -21.19 6.52
C LYS A 70 -3.31 -20.59 7.62
N ASN A 71 -2.95 -20.78 8.87
CA ASN A 71 -3.64 -20.16 10.00
C ASN A 71 -3.45 -18.65 9.98
N ASP A 72 -4.53 -17.88 10.06
CA ASP A 72 -4.53 -16.44 9.94
C ASP A 72 -3.68 -15.75 11.02
N VAL A 73 -3.76 -16.21 12.27
CA VAL A 73 -3.05 -15.59 13.40
C VAL A 73 -1.54 -15.81 13.27
N GLU A 74 -1.14 -17.04 12.97
CA GLU A 74 0.26 -17.41 12.79
C GLU A 74 0.86 -16.69 11.56
N ARG A 75 0.09 -16.64 10.46
CA ARG A 75 0.50 -15.92 9.24
C ARG A 75 0.75 -14.45 9.50
N GLU A 76 -0.19 -13.77 10.14
CA GLU A 76 -0.07 -12.33 10.41
C GLU A 76 1.09 -12.04 11.39
N ALA A 77 1.33 -12.90 12.37
CA ALA A 77 2.45 -12.74 13.28
C ALA A 77 3.79 -12.93 12.57
N ALA A 78 3.94 -13.96 11.75
CA ALA A 78 5.14 -14.22 10.97
C ALA A 78 5.39 -13.10 9.93
N TYR A 79 4.36 -12.73 9.19
CA TYR A 79 4.43 -11.63 8.23
C TYR A 79 4.86 -10.31 8.89
N LEU A 80 4.26 -9.95 10.04
CA LEU A 80 4.63 -8.75 10.78
C LEU A 80 6.10 -8.78 11.22
N ALA A 81 6.58 -9.93 11.69
CA ALA A 81 7.98 -10.09 12.10
C ALA A 81 8.93 -9.83 10.92
N ASP A 82 8.64 -10.38 9.74
CA ASP A 82 9.45 -10.19 8.54
C ASP A 82 9.40 -8.75 8.03
N VAL A 83 8.23 -8.10 8.05
CA VAL A 83 8.08 -6.68 7.69
C VAL A 83 8.88 -5.80 8.64
N MET A 84 8.84 -6.07 9.95
CA MET A 84 9.65 -5.33 10.93
C MET A 84 11.15 -5.57 10.74
N ALA A 85 11.56 -6.78 10.36
CA ALA A 85 12.96 -7.08 10.03
C ALA A 85 13.46 -6.33 8.78
N ALA A 86 12.57 -5.93 7.87
CA ALA A 86 12.91 -5.11 6.71
C ALA A 86 13.07 -3.61 7.05
N VAL A 87 12.75 -3.16 8.26
CA VAL A 87 12.93 -1.77 8.69
C VAL A 87 14.41 -1.47 8.87
N THR A 88 14.90 -0.47 8.12
CA THR A 88 16.28 0.04 8.19
C THR A 88 16.37 1.46 8.77
N ASP A 89 15.24 1.98 9.26
CA ASP A 89 15.18 3.26 9.99
C ASP A 89 16.09 3.21 11.23
N ASP A 90 16.66 4.33 11.63
CA ASP A 90 17.48 4.42 12.85
C ASP A 90 16.62 4.16 14.09
N ASP A 91 15.38 4.65 14.09
CA ASP A 91 14.38 4.34 15.10
C ASP A 91 13.68 3.00 14.78
N LYS A 92 14.14 1.94 15.42
CA LYS A 92 13.59 0.58 15.27
C LYS A 92 12.20 0.39 15.89
N THR A 93 11.70 1.37 16.62
CA THR A 93 10.33 1.32 17.17
C THR A 93 9.27 1.75 16.16
N LYS A 94 9.67 2.43 15.09
CA LYS A 94 8.76 2.82 14.01
C LYS A 94 8.14 1.60 13.33
N ARG A 95 6.82 1.60 13.26
CA ARG A 95 6.05 0.57 12.57
C ARG A 95 5.59 1.08 11.21
N PRO A 96 5.94 0.42 10.09
CA PRO A 96 5.45 0.81 8.77
C PRO A 96 3.95 0.54 8.62
N SER A 97 3.32 1.13 7.61
CA SER A 97 1.97 0.74 7.19
C SER A 97 1.89 -0.76 6.95
N VAL A 98 0.78 -1.37 7.31
CA VAL A 98 0.50 -2.80 7.02
C VAL A 98 0.54 -3.11 5.52
N GLU A 99 0.42 -2.09 4.68
CA GLU A 99 0.44 -2.18 3.23
C GLU A 99 1.81 -1.86 2.60
N ALA A 100 2.88 -1.82 3.41
CA ALA A 100 4.24 -1.57 2.92
C ALA A 100 4.63 -2.53 1.77
N LEU A 101 4.24 -3.79 1.87
CA LEU A 101 4.49 -4.79 0.83
C LEU A 101 3.75 -4.46 -0.47
N LEU A 102 2.48 -4.02 -0.38
CA LEU A 102 1.72 -3.56 -1.55
C LEU A 102 2.40 -2.37 -2.23
N HIS A 103 2.88 -1.39 -1.46
CA HIS A 103 3.61 -0.24 -2.00
C HIS A 103 4.91 -0.64 -2.71
N ASN A 104 5.57 -1.70 -2.24
CA ASN A 104 6.78 -2.21 -2.86
C ASN A 104 6.53 -2.87 -4.22
N LEU A 105 5.34 -3.43 -4.46
CA LEU A 105 4.98 -4.12 -5.71
C LEU A 105 4.91 -3.21 -6.92
N PHE A 106 4.40 -1.99 -6.78
CA PHE A 106 4.24 -1.08 -7.89
C PHE A 106 5.60 -0.64 -8.45
N ALA A 107 5.74 -0.59 -9.78
CA ALA A 107 6.98 -0.20 -10.45
C ALA A 107 7.28 1.30 -10.36
N TYR A 108 6.34 2.12 -9.89
CA TYR A 108 6.45 3.57 -9.85
C TYR A 108 7.22 4.04 -8.62
N THR A 109 8.00 5.12 -8.79
CA THR A 109 8.76 5.76 -7.71
C THR A 109 7.87 6.23 -6.56
N TYR A 110 6.73 6.85 -6.88
CA TYR A 110 5.74 7.31 -5.90
C TYR A 110 4.49 6.46 -5.97
N VAL A 111 3.94 6.11 -4.81
CA VAL A 111 2.65 5.42 -4.69
C VAL A 111 1.75 6.20 -3.76
N LEU A 112 0.54 6.47 -4.21
CA LEU A 112 -0.51 7.14 -3.46
C LEU A 112 -1.69 6.17 -3.28
N HIS A 113 -2.01 5.82 -2.04
CA HIS A 113 -3.18 5.07 -1.65
C HIS A 113 -4.13 5.99 -0.88
N VAL A 114 -5.31 6.14 -1.37
CA VAL A 114 -6.39 6.98 -0.78
C VAL A 114 -7.72 6.24 -0.85
N HIS A 115 -8.70 6.72 -0.07
CA HIS A 115 -10.06 6.17 -0.02
C HIS A 115 -11.07 7.22 -0.50
N PRO A 116 -11.11 7.57 -1.80
CA PRO A 116 -12.00 8.63 -2.27
C PRO A 116 -13.46 8.25 -2.02
N THR A 117 -14.21 9.16 -1.41
CA THR A 117 -15.61 8.92 -1.05
C THR A 117 -16.47 8.51 -2.25
N LEU A 118 -16.25 9.14 -3.40
CA LEU A 118 -16.94 8.79 -4.64
C LEU A 118 -16.61 7.36 -5.12
N VAL A 119 -15.33 6.98 -5.06
CA VAL A 119 -14.88 5.62 -5.44
C VAL A 119 -15.44 4.58 -4.47
N ASN A 120 -15.40 4.87 -3.16
CA ASN A 120 -16.01 3.98 -2.16
C ASN A 120 -17.53 3.83 -2.39
N GLY A 121 -18.22 4.91 -2.73
CA GLY A 121 -19.65 4.86 -3.09
C GLY A 121 -19.91 3.93 -4.28
N LEU A 122 -19.05 3.94 -5.29
CA LEU A 122 -19.13 3.04 -6.44
C LEU A 122 -18.80 1.59 -6.05
N THR A 123 -17.70 1.38 -5.29
CA THR A 123 -17.12 0.04 -5.10
C THR A 123 -17.72 -0.75 -3.94
N CYS A 124 -18.40 -0.10 -2.99
CA CYS A 124 -19.03 -0.77 -1.85
C CYS A 124 -20.49 -1.21 -2.10
N GLY A 125 -21.05 -0.93 -3.28
CA GLY A 125 -22.43 -1.27 -3.61
C GLY A 125 -22.59 -2.67 -4.20
N ASN A 126 -23.82 -3.17 -4.21
CA ASN A 126 -24.18 -4.38 -4.94
C ASN A 126 -23.97 -4.16 -6.45
N GLY A 127 -23.33 -5.13 -7.14
CA GLY A 127 -23.02 -5.01 -8.56
C GLY A 127 -21.83 -4.08 -8.87
N ALA A 128 -21.11 -3.61 -7.86
CA ALA A 128 -20.00 -2.66 -7.98
C ALA A 128 -18.96 -3.06 -9.02
N LYS A 129 -18.59 -4.34 -9.07
CA LYS A 129 -17.58 -4.85 -10.02
C LYS A 129 -18.05 -4.64 -11.46
N ALA A 130 -19.27 -5.08 -11.79
CA ALA A 130 -19.81 -4.94 -13.13
C ALA A 130 -19.98 -3.47 -13.53
N LEU A 131 -20.42 -2.62 -12.58
CA LEU A 131 -20.54 -1.18 -12.82
C LEU A 131 -19.17 -0.52 -13.01
N SER A 132 -18.16 -0.90 -12.25
CA SER A 132 -16.79 -0.41 -12.41
C SER A 132 -16.21 -0.82 -13.77
N GLU A 133 -16.41 -2.06 -14.19
CA GLU A 133 -16.01 -2.53 -15.52
C GLU A 133 -16.71 -1.76 -16.65
N GLN A 134 -17.99 -1.45 -16.48
CA GLN A 134 -18.77 -0.66 -17.45
C GLN A 134 -18.27 0.79 -17.56
N LEU A 135 -17.97 1.43 -16.43
CA LEU A 135 -17.59 2.85 -16.38
C LEU A 135 -16.13 3.11 -16.70
N LEU A 136 -15.23 2.24 -16.24
CA LEU A 136 -13.80 2.46 -16.24
C LEU A 136 -13.03 1.46 -17.13
N GLY A 137 -13.68 0.36 -17.52
CA GLY A 137 -13.11 -0.63 -18.43
C GLY A 137 -11.73 -1.10 -17.99
N LYS A 138 -10.78 -1.07 -18.93
CA LYS A 138 -9.40 -1.48 -18.70
C LYS A 138 -8.53 -0.44 -17.96
N GLU A 139 -9.04 0.70 -17.61
CA GLU A 139 -8.26 1.74 -16.91
C GLU A 139 -8.07 1.41 -15.42
N VAL A 140 -8.81 0.44 -14.90
CA VAL A 140 -8.71 -0.01 -13.50
C VAL A 140 -8.58 -1.52 -13.38
N LEU A 141 -7.80 -1.96 -12.42
CA LEU A 141 -7.71 -3.35 -12.00
C LEU A 141 -8.58 -3.54 -10.75
N TRP A 142 -9.66 -4.32 -10.90
CA TRP A 142 -10.52 -4.69 -9.79
C TRP A 142 -9.84 -5.72 -8.89
N ILE A 143 -9.77 -5.40 -7.59
CA ILE A 143 -9.32 -6.32 -6.54
C ILE A 143 -10.52 -6.63 -5.66
N ASP A 144 -10.84 -7.92 -5.51
CA ASP A 144 -11.93 -8.37 -4.64
C ASP A 144 -11.59 -8.10 -3.16
N ILE A 145 -12.61 -7.96 -2.32
CA ILE A 145 -12.43 -7.69 -0.89
C ILE A 145 -11.56 -8.77 -0.24
N CYS A 146 -10.54 -8.34 0.46
CA CYS A 146 -9.66 -9.23 1.22
C CYS A 146 -9.04 -8.47 2.40
N LYS A 147 -8.40 -9.23 3.29
CA LYS A 147 -7.69 -8.65 4.45
C LYS A 147 -6.49 -7.83 3.99
N PRO A 148 -6.30 -6.59 4.48
CA PRO A 148 -5.11 -5.79 4.19
C PRO A 148 -3.83 -6.47 4.73
N GLY A 149 -2.68 -6.09 4.18
CA GLY A 149 -1.39 -6.69 4.51
C GLY A 149 -0.96 -7.76 3.51
N TYR A 150 -0.46 -8.90 3.98
CA TYR A 150 0.09 -9.96 3.12
C TYR A 150 -0.92 -10.46 2.09
N THR A 151 -2.13 -10.79 2.53
CA THR A 151 -3.18 -11.34 1.65
C THR A 151 -3.51 -10.38 0.50
N LEU A 152 -3.68 -9.09 0.79
CA LEU A 152 -3.93 -8.07 -0.23
C LEU A 152 -2.75 -7.95 -1.20
N ALA A 153 -1.52 -7.89 -0.69
CA ALA A 153 -0.33 -7.76 -1.53
C ALA A 153 -0.17 -8.96 -2.48
N ARG A 154 -0.41 -10.18 -2.01
CA ARG A 154 -0.38 -11.40 -2.84
C ARG A 154 -1.45 -11.39 -3.92
N LEU A 155 -2.68 -11.07 -3.55
CA LEU A 155 -3.79 -10.96 -4.50
C LEU A 155 -3.52 -9.89 -5.57
N CYS A 156 -3.01 -8.73 -5.17
CA CYS A 156 -2.62 -7.67 -6.10
C CYS A 156 -1.51 -8.14 -7.04
N PHE A 157 -0.48 -8.80 -6.53
CA PHE A 157 0.60 -9.32 -7.35
C PHE A 157 0.10 -10.28 -8.45
N GLU A 158 -0.74 -11.26 -8.09
CA GLU A 158 -1.31 -12.22 -9.02
C GLU A 158 -2.22 -11.54 -10.07
N LYS A 159 -3.11 -10.66 -9.62
CA LYS A 159 -4.01 -9.92 -10.51
C LYS A 159 -3.27 -8.95 -11.44
N MET A 160 -2.25 -8.27 -10.95
CA MET A 160 -1.42 -7.37 -11.78
C MET A 160 -0.66 -8.12 -12.86
N ASN A 161 -0.12 -9.31 -12.56
CA ASN A 161 0.55 -10.12 -13.56
C ASN A 161 -0.42 -10.58 -14.65
N ALA A 162 -1.56 -11.14 -14.28
CA ALA A 162 -2.60 -11.54 -15.23
C ALA A 162 -3.12 -10.34 -16.06
N TYR A 163 -3.22 -9.16 -15.43
CA TYR A 163 -3.62 -7.93 -16.13
C TYR A 163 -2.59 -7.50 -17.17
N LYS A 164 -1.30 -7.53 -16.83
CA LYS A 164 -0.21 -7.22 -17.77
C LYS A 164 -0.15 -8.20 -18.93
N GLU A 165 -0.34 -9.49 -18.67
CA GLU A 165 -0.39 -10.51 -19.74
C GLU A 165 -1.54 -10.24 -20.72
N LYS A 166 -2.67 -9.74 -20.24
CA LYS A 166 -3.86 -9.49 -21.04
C LYS A 166 -3.82 -8.17 -21.83
N TYR A 167 -3.22 -7.14 -21.27
CA TYR A 167 -3.33 -5.78 -21.81
C TYR A 167 -1.98 -5.13 -22.18
N GLY A 168 -0.86 -5.74 -21.86
CA GLY A 168 0.50 -5.26 -22.10
C GLY A 168 1.05 -4.47 -20.95
#